data_b074cb66b97c21c2b01fd2b25f66a27c
#
_entry.id   b074cb66b97c21c2b01fd2b25f66a27c
#
_cell.length_a   1.000
_cell.length_b   1.000
_cell.length_c   1.000
_cell.angle_alpha   90.00
_cell.angle_beta   90.00
_cell.angle_gamma   90.00
#
_symmetry.space_group_name_H-M   'P 1'
#
loop_
_entity.id
_entity.type
_entity.pdbx_description
1 polymer ?
#
loop_
_entity_poly.entity_id
_entity_poly.type
_entity_poly.pdbx_seq_one_letter_code
_entity_poly.pdbx_strand_id
1 'polypeptide(L)'
;LGLLHDGSVLDHWRVATDERRTPDEWAVLIRGLLAESSVADPISGIAVCATVPSVLYAWRDMLARHFVDVSAVIVEAGVKTGLPVLTDNPREVGADRIVNALAAARLYGGPAIVVDLGTATTFDVVSPKGEYVGGAISPGIDISLEALGRRGAQLRKVELQRPRTVIAKNTIEAVQSGMVFGFAAQIDGLVSRMIAELGVDVEDVSVIATGGLAPVVLNECESITTYEPWLTLFGLEMVFARNSG
;
A
#
# COMPACT_ATOMS: atom_id res chain seq x y z
N LEU A 1 -9.69 -1.69 5.09
CA LEU A 1 -10.36 -2.99 5.16
C LEU A 1 -11.06 -3.26 3.83
N GLY A 2 -11.16 -4.51 3.42
CA GLY A 2 -11.89 -4.93 2.21
C GLY A 2 -12.60 -6.24 2.42
N LEU A 3 -13.74 -6.39 1.76
CA LEU A 3 -14.47 -7.64 1.61
C LEU A 3 -14.29 -8.11 0.17
N LEU A 4 -13.72 -9.31 0.00
CA LEU A 4 -13.39 -9.85 -1.31
C LEU A 4 -14.11 -11.18 -1.53
N HIS A 5 -14.38 -11.46 -2.81
CA HIS A 5 -14.87 -12.74 -3.27
C HIS A 5 -14.36 -13.01 -4.68
N ASP A 6 -13.65 -14.10 -4.87
CA ASP A 6 -13.09 -14.57 -6.14
C ASP A 6 -12.36 -13.46 -6.93
N GLY A 7 -11.41 -12.78 -6.27
CA GLY A 7 -10.60 -11.73 -6.90
C GLY A 7 -11.33 -10.41 -7.13
N SER A 8 -12.51 -10.23 -6.58
CA SER A 8 -13.29 -9.00 -6.70
C SER A 8 -13.52 -8.35 -5.34
N VAL A 9 -13.32 -7.03 -5.26
CA VAL A 9 -13.64 -6.25 -4.07
C VAL A 9 -15.13 -5.95 -4.07
N LEU A 10 -15.87 -6.56 -3.13
CA LEU A 10 -17.32 -6.39 -2.98
C LEU A 10 -17.66 -5.14 -2.18
N ASP A 11 -16.86 -4.87 -1.13
CA ASP A 11 -17.00 -3.70 -0.28
C ASP A 11 -15.67 -3.31 0.36
N HIS A 12 -15.53 -2.07 0.80
CA HIS A 12 -14.30 -1.59 1.42
C HIS A 12 -14.55 -0.43 2.39
N TRP A 13 -13.69 -0.34 3.41
CA TRP A 13 -13.79 0.71 4.43
C TRP A 13 -12.41 1.27 4.78
N ARG A 14 -12.37 2.56 5.07
CA ARG A 14 -11.20 3.24 5.63
C ARG A 14 -11.44 3.50 7.11
N VAL A 15 -10.54 3.02 7.95
CA VAL A 15 -10.57 3.24 9.39
C VAL A 15 -9.22 3.78 9.84
N ALA A 16 -9.22 4.60 10.88
CA ALA A 16 -7.97 5.10 11.45
C ALA A 16 -7.18 3.96 12.09
N THR A 17 -5.88 3.93 11.85
CA THR A 17 -4.94 3.08 12.58
C THR A 17 -4.68 3.71 13.94
N ASP A 18 -5.49 3.34 14.94
CA ASP A 18 -5.34 3.81 16.32
C ASP A 18 -4.70 2.70 17.17
N GLU A 19 -3.47 2.96 17.62
CA GLU A 19 -2.69 2.02 18.43
C GLU A 19 -3.28 1.77 19.82
N ARG A 20 -4.18 2.64 20.29
CA ARG A 20 -4.83 2.53 21.59
C ARG A 20 -6.10 1.69 21.54
N ARG A 21 -6.59 1.34 20.35
CA ARG A 21 -7.83 0.58 20.20
C ARG A 21 -7.63 -0.85 20.70
N THR A 22 -8.51 -1.25 21.60
CA THR A 22 -8.51 -2.59 22.19
C THR A 22 -9.02 -3.66 21.20
N PRO A 23 -8.73 -4.95 21.44
CA PRO A 23 -9.29 -6.05 20.65
C PRO A 23 -10.82 -6.02 20.56
N ASP A 24 -11.51 -5.69 21.64
CA ASP A 24 -12.97 -5.64 21.69
C ASP A 24 -13.52 -4.49 20.84
N GLU A 25 -12.89 -3.31 20.87
CA GLU A 25 -13.25 -2.17 20.03
C GLU A 25 -13.04 -2.48 18.53
N TRP A 26 -11.97 -3.20 18.19
CA TRP A 26 -11.77 -3.68 16.82
C TRP A 26 -12.87 -4.64 16.40
N ALA A 27 -13.26 -5.60 17.25
CA ALA A 27 -14.31 -6.56 16.96
C ALA A 27 -15.67 -5.88 16.72
N VAL A 28 -16.03 -4.90 17.57
CA VAL A 28 -17.26 -4.11 17.40
C VAL A 28 -17.26 -3.33 16.09
N LEU A 29 -16.14 -2.66 15.79
CA LEU A 29 -15.99 -1.92 14.54
C LEU A 29 -16.15 -2.80 13.31
N ILE A 30 -15.42 -3.92 13.24
CA ILE A 30 -15.46 -4.82 12.09
C ILE A 30 -16.85 -5.42 11.91
N ARG A 31 -17.48 -5.89 12.99
CA ARG A 31 -18.85 -6.42 12.93
C ARG A 31 -19.85 -5.36 12.48
N GLY A 32 -19.72 -4.10 12.95
CA GLY A 32 -20.55 -2.99 12.51
C GLY A 32 -20.42 -2.72 11.01
N LEU A 33 -19.18 -2.66 10.51
CA LEU A 33 -18.92 -2.44 9.08
C LEU A 33 -19.48 -3.60 8.22
N LEU A 34 -19.28 -4.83 8.66
CA LEU A 34 -19.83 -6.01 7.96
C LEU A 34 -21.35 -6.03 7.96
N ALA A 35 -22.00 -5.60 9.05
CA ALA A 35 -23.46 -5.54 9.12
C ALA A 35 -24.06 -4.44 8.22
N GLU A 36 -23.28 -3.41 7.91
CA GLU A 36 -23.69 -2.33 6.98
C GLU A 36 -23.44 -2.71 5.50
N SER A 37 -22.66 -3.75 5.25
CA SER A 37 -22.40 -4.23 3.89
C SER A 37 -23.66 -4.82 3.29
N SER A 38 -23.79 -4.66 1.97
CA SER A 38 -24.86 -5.31 1.18
C SER A 38 -24.65 -6.81 1.00
N VAL A 39 -23.49 -7.34 1.41
CA VAL A 39 -23.14 -8.77 1.29
C VAL A 39 -23.67 -9.51 2.51
N ALA A 40 -24.61 -10.42 2.27
CA ALA A 40 -25.27 -11.19 3.33
C ALA A 40 -24.53 -12.49 3.72
N ASP A 41 -23.58 -12.92 2.91
CA ASP A 41 -22.86 -14.16 3.14
C ASP A 41 -21.87 -14.05 4.32
N PRO A 42 -21.77 -15.09 5.14
CA PRO A 42 -20.80 -15.11 6.23
C PRO A 42 -19.36 -15.10 5.68
N ILE A 43 -18.48 -14.37 6.34
CA ILE A 43 -17.04 -14.40 6.00
C ILE A 43 -16.47 -15.79 6.25
N SER A 44 -15.75 -16.32 5.27
CA SER A 44 -15.10 -17.63 5.34
C SER A 44 -13.64 -17.53 5.83
N GLY A 45 -13.04 -16.35 5.75
CA GLY A 45 -11.65 -16.14 6.14
C GLY A 45 -11.27 -14.69 6.35
N ILE A 46 -10.16 -14.48 7.04
CA ILE A 46 -9.60 -13.16 7.34
C ILE A 46 -8.10 -13.18 7.03
N ALA A 47 -7.63 -12.26 6.21
CA ALA A 47 -6.21 -12.00 6.02
C ALA A 47 -5.84 -10.63 6.59
N VAL A 48 -4.74 -10.57 7.33
CA VAL A 48 -4.28 -9.34 8.00
C VAL A 48 -2.84 -9.05 7.65
N CYS A 49 -2.58 -7.82 7.24
CA CYS A 49 -1.26 -7.25 7.13
C CYS A 49 -1.23 -5.96 7.96
N ALA A 50 -0.35 -5.88 8.93
CA ALA A 50 -0.17 -4.70 9.76
C ALA A 50 1.31 -4.49 10.08
N THR A 51 1.79 -3.28 9.87
CA THR A 51 3.19 -2.90 10.13
C THR A 51 3.41 -2.30 11.52
N VAL A 52 2.31 -1.94 12.22
CA VAL A 52 2.36 -1.38 13.58
C VAL A 52 2.22 -2.51 14.60
N PRO A 53 3.25 -2.81 15.43
CA PRO A 53 3.25 -3.98 16.31
C PRO A 53 2.11 -4.01 17.33
N SER A 54 1.75 -2.85 17.91
CA SER A 54 0.63 -2.72 18.86
C SER A 54 -0.72 -3.07 18.22
N VAL A 55 -0.95 -2.61 17.00
CA VAL A 55 -2.15 -2.93 16.22
C VAL A 55 -2.19 -4.41 15.86
N LEU A 56 -1.06 -4.96 15.43
CA LEU A 56 -0.96 -6.38 15.10
C LEU A 56 -1.27 -7.28 16.32
N TYR A 57 -0.78 -6.91 17.50
CA TYR A 57 -1.09 -7.61 18.74
C TYR A 57 -2.60 -7.55 19.06
N ALA A 58 -3.21 -6.38 18.98
CA ALA A 58 -4.64 -6.21 19.22
C ALA A 58 -5.50 -7.00 18.21
N TRP A 59 -5.11 -7.06 16.94
CA TRP A 59 -5.79 -7.85 15.93
C TRP A 59 -5.66 -9.35 16.20
N ARG A 60 -4.49 -9.83 16.61
CA ARG A 60 -4.27 -11.24 16.94
C ARG A 60 -5.18 -11.69 18.09
N ASP A 61 -5.26 -10.89 19.14
CA ASP A 61 -6.13 -11.17 20.28
C ASP A 61 -7.63 -11.07 19.91
N MET A 62 -7.98 -10.08 19.11
CA MET A 62 -9.33 -9.90 18.55
C MET A 62 -9.77 -11.14 17.75
N LEU A 63 -8.93 -11.61 16.83
CA LEU A 63 -9.22 -12.80 16.01
C LEU A 63 -9.40 -14.04 16.88
N ALA A 64 -8.51 -14.27 17.85
CA ALA A 64 -8.56 -15.41 18.74
C ALA A 64 -9.80 -15.44 19.65
N ARG A 65 -10.36 -14.27 20.01
CA ARG A 65 -11.52 -14.19 20.91
C ARG A 65 -12.87 -14.02 20.21
N HIS A 66 -12.88 -13.32 19.09
CA HIS A 66 -14.13 -12.87 18.47
C HIS A 66 -14.44 -13.51 17.11
N PHE A 67 -13.45 -14.17 16.48
CA PHE A 67 -13.56 -14.81 15.18
C PHE A 67 -12.98 -16.24 15.19
N VAL A 68 -13.26 -16.99 16.27
CA VAL A 68 -12.67 -18.33 16.55
C VAL A 68 -12.98 -19.36 15.45
N ASP A 69 -14.16 -19.24 14.85
CA ASP A 69 -14.65 -20.17 13.82
C ASP A 69 -14.28 -19.73 12.39
N VAL A 70 -13.55 -18.62 12.26
CA VAL A 70 -13.13 -18.08 10.97
C VAL A 70 -11.64 -18.32 10.76
N SER A 71 -11.28 -18.92 9.65
CA SER A 71 -9.86 -19.11 9.31
C SER A 71 -9.18 -17.74 9.19
N ALA A 72 -8.04 -17.57 9.87
CA ALA A 72 -7.33 -16.29 9.86
C ALA A 72 -5.85 -16.48 9.53
N VAL A 73 -5.34 -15.63 8.63
CA VAL A 73 -3.93 -15.55 8.24
C VAL A 73 -3.40 -14.17 8.54
N ILE A 74 -2.37 -14.10 9.39
CA ILE A 74 -1.64 -12.85 9.66
C ILE A 74 -0.33 -12.92 8.87
N VAL A 75 -0.14 -11.96 7.96
CA VAL A 75 1.06 -11.93 7.11
C VAL A 75 2.23 -11.39 7.91
N GLU A 76 3.13 -12.29 8.26
CA GLU A 76 4.37 -12.03 9.00
C GLU A 76 5.50 -12.94 8.51
N ALA A 77 6.70 -12.78 9.03
CA ALA A 77 7.84 -13.60 8.66
C ALA A 77 7.54 -15.10 8.88
N GLY A 78 7.66 -15.90 7.83
CA GLY A 78 7.39 -17.33 7.83
C GLY A 78 6.07 -17.75 7.19
N VAL A 79 5.15 -16.82 6.92
CA VAL A 79 3.94 -17.09 6.12
C VAL A 79 4.32 -17.43 4.67
N LYS A 80 3.70 -18.45 4.12
CA LYS A 80 3.96 -18.88 2.74
C LYS A 80 3.31 -17.91 1.74
N THR A 81 4.05 -16.97 1.23
CA THR A 81 3.57 -16.05 0.18
C THR A 81 3.67 -16.67 -1.21
N GLY A 82 4.65 -17.50 -1.46
CA GLY A 82 4.97 -18.04 -2.78
C GLY A 82 5.66 -17.02 -3.69
N LEU A 83 6.15 -15.93 -3.12
CA LEU A 83 7.02 -14.95 -3.75
C LEU A 83 8.43 -15.15 -3.21
N PRO A 84 9.44 -15.50 -4.04
CA PRO A 84 10.83 -15.50 -3.61
C PRO A 84 11.27 -14.08 -3.23
N VAL A 85 11.94 -13.92 -2.09
CA VAL A 85 12.43 -12.62 -1.60
C VAL A 85 13.94 -12.66 -1.59
N LEU A 86 14.57 -11.91 -2.50
CA LEU A 86 16.02 -11.92 -2.77
C LEU A 86 16.67 -10.63 -2.23
N THR A 87 16.43 -10.33 -0.98
CA THR A 87 17.08 -9.21 -0.26
C THR A 87 18.10 -9.74 0.73
N ASP A 88 19.02 -8.90 1.19
CA ASP A 88 20.05 -9.27 2.17
C ASP A 88 19.42 -9.82 3.46
N ASN A 89 18.31 -9.22 3.90
CA ASN A 89 17.55 -9.69 5.04
C ASN A 89 16.04 -9.75 4.73
N PRO A 90 15.53 -10.89 4.23
CA PRO A 90 14.12 -11.02 3.87
C PRO A 90 13.13 -10.79 5.01
N ARG A 91 13.57 -10.94 6.28
CA ARG A 91 12.71 -10.74 7.45
C ARG A 91 12.46 -9.28 7.81
N GLU A 92 13.26 -8.37 7.26
CA GLU A 92 13.11 -6.92 7.47
C GLU A 92 12.16 -6.27 6.47
N VAL A 93 11.78 -6.98 5.42
CA VAL A 93 10.83 -6.47 4.43
C VAL A 93 9.43 -6.43 5.03
N GLY A 94 8.80 -5.27 5.00
CA GLY A 94 7.44 -5.08 5.49
C GLY A 94 6.45 -6.01 4.80
N ALA A 95 5.50 -6.55 5.57
CA ALA A 95 4.50 -7.49 5.06
C ALA A 95 3.65 -6.90 3.94
N ASP A 96 3.30 -5.63 4.02
CA ASP A 96 2.59 -4.86 3.00
C ASP A 96 3.36 -4.83 1.67
N ARG A 97 4.67 -4.60 1.71
CA ARG A 97 5.54 -4.59 0.54
C ARG A 97 5.59 -5.95 -0.15
N ILE A 98 5.70 -7.03 0.65
CA ILE A 98 5.68 -8.41 0.12
C ILE A 98 4.33 -8.72 -0.52
N VAL A 99 3.23 -8.34 0.12
CA VAL A 99 1.86 -8.55 -0.36
C VAL A 99 1.62 -7.79 -1.67
N ASN A 100 2.04 -6.53 -1.74
CA ASN A 100 1.95 -5.72 -2.96
C ASN A 100 2.76 -6.31 -4.11
N ALA A 101 4.02 -6.70 -3.84
CA ALA A 101 4.89 -7.33 -4.84
C ALA A 101 4.33 -8.68 -5.33
N LEU A 102 3.75 -9.48 -4.43
CA LEU A 102 3.06 -10.72 -4.80
C LEU A 102 1.91 -10.46 -5.76
N ALA A 103 1.04 -9.51 -5.43
CA ALA A 103 -0.09 -9.14 -6.28
C ALA A 103 0.40 -8.65 -7.65
N ALA A 104 1.39 -7.77 -7.67
CA ALA A 104 1.98 -7.27 -8.92
C ALA A 104 2.53 -8.41 -9.78
N ALA A 105 3.32 -9.31 -9.21
CA ALA A 105 3.88 -10.46 -9.92
C ALA A 105 2.81 -11.41 -10.48
N ARG A 106 1.66 -11.55 -9.80
CA ARG A 106 0.59 -12.46 -10.21
C ARG A 106 -0.39 -11.85 -11.21
N LEU A 107 -0.69 -10.58 -11.07
CA LEU A 107 -1.69 -9.89 -11.91
C LEU A 107 -1.07 -9.30 -13.18
N TYR A 108 0.16 -8.82 -13.08
CA TYR A 108 0.82 -8.08 -14.17
C TYR A 108 2.06 -8.78 -14.71
N GLY A 109 2.55 -9.82 -14.01
CA GLY A 109 3.79 -10.49 -14.37
C GLY A 109 5.03 -9.74 -13.86
N GLY A 110 6.21 -10.21 -14.29
CA GLY A 110 7.48 -9.51 -14.08
C GLY A 110 8.16 -9.24 -15.42
N PRO A 111 8.97 -8.16 -15.50
CA PRO A 111 9.36 -7.25 -14.43
C PRO A 111 8.25 -6.26 -14.05
N ALA A 112 8.16 -5.92 -12.76
CA ALA A 112 7.19 -4.95 -12.27
C ALA A 112 7.77 -4.05 -11.17
N ILE A 113 7.28 -2.84 -11.07
CA ILE A 113 7.60 -1.90 -10.00
C ILE A 113 6.29 -1.42 -9.38
N VAL A 114 6.11 -1.66 -8.09
CA VAL A 114 4.97 -1.12 -7.34
C VAL A 114 5.38 0.17 -6.69
N VAL A 115 4.59 1.22 -6.88
CA VAL A 115 4.72 2.51 -6.20
C VAL A 115 3.53 2.66 -5.26
N ASP A 116 3.74 2.46 -3.97
CA ASP A 116 2.70 2.62 -2.94
C ASP A 116 2.80 4.01 -2.31
N LEU A 117 1.76 4.82 -2.50
CA LEU A 117 1.66 6.18 -1.97
C LEU A 117 0.78 6.19 -0.70
N GLY A 118 1.37 5.71 0.38
CA GLY A 118 0.79 5.65 1.72
C GLY A 118 1.44 6.62 2.71
N THR A 119 1.59 6.18 3.95
CA THR A 119 2.35 6.89 5.01
C THR A 119 3.80 7.15 4.59
N ALA A 120 4.44 6.14 4.00
CA ALA A 120 5.65 6.29 3.21
C ALA A 120 5.29 6.19 1.72
N THR A 121 6.16 6.65 0.84
CA THR A 121 6.15 6.27 -0.58
C THR A 121 7.17 5.15 -0.75
N THR A 122 6.69 3.95 -1.04
CA THR A 122 7.56 2.79 -1.26
C THR A 122 7.62 2.41 -2.73
N PHE A 123 8.76 1.87 -3.13
CA PHE A 123 9.01 1.33 -4.45
C PHE A 123 9.43 -0.12 -4.26
N ASP A 124 8.67 -1.05 -4.81
CA ASP A 124 8.87 -2.49 -4.65
C ASP A 124 9.11 -3.13 -6.00
N VAL A 125 10.27 -3.73 -6.18
CA VAL A 125 10.74 -4.22 -7.48
C VAL A 125 10.60 -5.74 -7.56
N VAL A 126 9.91 -6.18 -8.60
CA VAL A 126 9.76 -7.58 -9.00
C VAL A 126 10.63 -7.84 -10.24
N SER A 127 11.48 -8.86 -10.18
CA SER A 127 12.35 -9.27 -11.30
C SER A 127 11.56 -9.86 -12.47
N PRO A 128 12.16 -10.01 -13.66
CA PRO A 128 11.56 -10.75 -14.78
C PRO A 128 11.14 -12.18 -14.43
N LYS A 129 11.73 -12.76 -13.38
CA LYS A 129 11.42 -14.12 -12.91
C LYS A 129 10.29 -14.14 -11.87
N GLY A 130 9.69 -12.98 -11.53
CA GLY A 130 8.66 -12.87 -10.51
C GLY A 130 9.18 -12.96 -9.08
N GLU A 131 10.39 -12.47 -8.81
CA GLU A 131 11.05 -12.46 -7.51
C GLU A 131 11.07 -11.03 -6.95
N TYR A 132 10.84 -10.86 -5.66
CA TYR A 132 11.05 -9.57 -5.00
C TYR A 132 12.56 -9.33 -4.81
N VAL A 133 13.08 -8.29 -5.42
CA VAL A 133 14.53 -8.02 -5.43
C VAL A 133 14.92 -6.79 -4.59
N GLY A 134 13.96 -6.13 -3.95
CA GLY A 134 14.21 -4.95 -3.13
C GLY A 134 13.43 -3.73 -3.59
N GLY A 135 13.93 -2.56 -3.30
CA GLY A 135 13.27 -1.31 -3.69
C GLY A 135 13.76 -0.10 -2.90
N ALA A 136 12.94 0.95 -2.85
CA ALA A 136 13.25 2.17 -2.12
C ALA A 136 12.10 2.57 -1.19
N ILE A 137 12.41 3.36 -0.16
CA ILE A 137 11.45 3.96 0.76
C ILE A 137 11.77 5.44 0.87
N SER A 138 10.77 6.29 0.71
CA SER A 138 10.86 7.73 0.95
C SER A 138 9.71 8.20 1.85
N PRO A 139 9.81 9.38 2.46
CA PRO A 139 8.70 9.96 3.18
C PRO A 139 7.47 10.08 2.27
N GLY A 140 6.29 9.77 2.80
CA GLY A 140 5.03 9.98 2.06
C GLY A 140 4.67 11.46 1.94
N ILE A 141 3.72 11.74 1.05
CA ILE A 141 3.29 13.12 0.72
C ILE A 141 2.77 13.85 1.96
N ASP A 142 1.87 13.23 2.73
CA ASP A 142 1.27 13.84 3.93
C ASP A 142 2.31 14.10 5.02
N ILE A 143 3.22 13.16 5.27
CA ILE A 143 4.31 13.34 6.25
C ILE A 143 5.22 14.50 5.83
N SER A 144 5.55 14.60 4.55
CA SER A 144 6.40 15.66 4.02
C SER A 144 5.74 17.03 4.14
N LEU A 145 4.45 17.12 3.82
CA LEU A 145 3.66 18.34 3.97
C LEU A 145 3.52 18.74 5.45
N GLU A 146 3.26 17.79 6.32
CA GLU A 146 3.17 18.03 7.77
C GLU A 146 4.52 18.50 8.35
N ALA A 147 5.62 17.86 7.98
CA ALA A 147 6.97 18.25 8.41
C ALA A 147 7.31 19.67 7.96
N LEU A 148 6.97 20.04 6.73
CA LEU A 148 7.11 21.40 6.20
C LEU A 148 6.24 22.39 6.99
N GLY A 149 4.99 22.05 7.27
CA GLY A 149 4.05 22.88 8.01
C GLY A 149 4.45 23.09 9.49
N ARG A 150 5.02 22.07 10.15
CA ARG A 150 5.50 22.17 11.53
C ARG A 150 6.71 23.10 11.68
N ARG A 151 7.60 23.14 10.69
CA ARG A 151 8.84 23.94 10.73
C ARG A 151 8.71 25.30 10.04
N GLY A 152 7.74 25.47 9.16
CA GLY A 152 7.48 26.71 8.43
C GLY A 152 6.45 27.58 9.13
N ALA A 153 6.86 28.76 9.63
CA ALA A 153 6.00 29.64 10.44
C ALA A 153 4.70 30.10 9.74
N GLN A 154 4.65 30.05 8.40
CA GLN A 154 3.49 30.49 7.59
C GLN A 154 2.86 29.38 6.72
N LEU A 155 3.32 28.12 6.84
CA LEU A 155 2.92 27.02 5.96
C LEU A 155 1.88 26.07 6.59
N ARG A 156 1.15 26.54 7.62
CA ARG A 156 0.17 25.74 8.33
C ARG A 156 -1.09 25.50 7.48
N LYS A 157 -1.45 24.23 7.28
CA LYS A 157 -2.70 23.78 6.62
C LYS A 157 -2.84 24.16 5.13
N VAL A 158 -1.86 23.76 4.32
CA VAL A 158 -2.05 23.76 2.87
C VAL A 158 -2.78 22.48 2.50
N GLU A 159 -3.95 22.63 1.86
CA GLU A 159 -4.66 21.48 1.27
C GLU A 159 -3.90 20.99 0.04
N LEU A 160 -3.71 19.67 -0.03
CA LEU A 160 -2.99 19.05 -1.13
C LEU A 160 -3.89 18.95 -2.36
N GLN A 161 -3.62 19.79 -3.33
CA GLN A 161 -4.29 19.81 -4.64
C GLN A 161 -3.32 20.24 -5.74
N ARG A 162 -3.63 19.88 -6.97
CA ARG A 162 -2.83 20.26 -8.12
C ARG A 162 -2.84 21.79 -8.31
N PRO A 163 -1.68 22.45 -8.31
CA PRO A 163 -1.62 23.90 -8.57
C PRO A 163 -1.83 24.20 -10.06
N ARG A 164 -2.10 25.44 -10.38
CA ARG A 164 -2.34 25.90 -11.77
C ARG A 164 -1.11 25.75 -12.65
N THR A 165 0.07 26.03 -12.11
CA THR A 165 1.34 26.03 -12.83
C THR A 165 2.48 25.57 -11.90
N VAL A 166 3.56 25.05 -12.49
CA VAL A 166 4.78 24.68 -11.74
C VAL A 166 5.43 25.91 -11.10
N ILE A 167 5.51 27.02 -11.83
CA ILE A 167 6.03 28.29 -11.30
C ILE A 167 4.88 29.03 -10.62
N ALA A 168 4.72 28.78 -9.33
CA ALA A 168 3.66 29.38 -8.52
C ALA A 168 3.96 30.84 -8.17
N LYS A 169 2.89 31.65 -8.01
CA LYS A 169 2.99 33.09 -7.71
C LYS A 169 2.56 33.42 -6.27
N ASN A 170 2.22 32.43 -5.46
CA ASN A 170 1.92 32.57 -4.04
C ASN A 170 2.42 31.36 -3.27
N THR A 171 2.57 31.48 -1.95
CA THR A 171 3.18 30.47 -1.10
C THR A 171 2.37 29.16 -1.07
N ILE A 172 1.05 29.22 -1.09
CA ILE A 172 0.19 28.03 -1.06
C ILE A 172 0.42 27.20 -2.33
N GLU A 173 0.29 27.82 -3.49
CA GLU A 173 0.55 27.12 -4.77
C GLU A 173 2.01 26.70 -4.91
N ALA A 174 2.97 27.42 -4.30
CA ALA A 174 4.37 27.00 -4.32
C ALA A 174 4.60 25.71 -3.51
N VAL A 175 3.94 25.57 -2.35
CA VAL A 175 3.95 24.32 -1.59
C VAL A 175 3.27 23.19 -2.36
N GLN A 176 2.09 23.46 -2.92
CA GLN A 176 1.36 22.48 -3.74
C GLN A 176 2.18 22.03 -4.94
N SER A 177 2.85 22.95 -5.62
CA SER A 177 3.74 22.66 -6.75
C SER A 177 4.89 21.75 -6.35
N GLY A 178 5.57 22.07 -5.24
CA GLY A 178 6.64 21.24 -4.70
C GLY A 178 6.17 19.85 -4.30
N MET A 179 4.97 19.73 -3.73
CA MET A 179 4.39 18.44 -3.36
C MET A 179 3.97 17.64 -4.60
N VAL A 180 3.11 18.18 -5.47
CA VAL A 180 2.54 17.42 -6.58
C VAL A 180 3.59 17.09 -7.64
N PHE A 181 4.22 18.10 -8.21
CA PHE A 181 5.21 17.90 -9.28
C PHE A 181 6.54 17.36 -8.75
N GLY A 182 6.91 17.70 -7.49
CA GLY A 182 8.11 17.16 -6.87
C GLY A 182 8.02 15.66 -6.59
N PHE A 183 6.87 15.17 -6.09
CA PHE A 183 6.64 13.74 -5.91
C PHE A 183 6.52 13.00 -7.24
N ALA A 184 5.85 13.57 -8.25
CA ALA A 184 5.80 12.98 -9.58
C ALA A 184 7.22 12.82 -10.17
N ALA A 185 8.04 13.88 -10.13
CA ALA A 185 9.42 13.82 -10.59
C ALA A 185 10.29 12.82 -9.78
N GLN A 186 10.05 12.69 -8.47
CA GLN A 186 10.72 11.68 -7.64
C GLN A 186 10.35 10.28 -8.09
N ILE A 187 9.06 10.02 -8.34
CA ILE A 187 8.55 8.72 -8.81
C ILE A 187 9.20 8.39 -10.15
N ASP A 188 9.07 9.25 -11.13
CA ASP A 188 9.61 9.02 -12.47
C ASP A 188 11.13 8.83 -12.46
N GLY A 189 11.82 9.63 -11.65
CA GLY A 189 13.28 9.56 -11.53
C GLY A 189 13.75 8.26 -10.86
N LEU A 190 13.06 7.74 -9.83
CA LEU A 190 13.39 6.48 -9.19
C LEU A 190 13.02 5.29 -10.06
N VAL A 191 11.84 5.28 -10.65
CA VAL A 191 11.38 4.24 -11.58
C VAL A 191 12.36 4.09 -12.74
N SER A 192 12.75 5.20 -13.38
CA SER A 192 13.74 5.18 -14.48
C SER A 192 15.07 4.55 -14.07
N ARG A 193 15.56 4.84 -12.85
CA ARG A 193 16.81 4.25 -12.33
C ARG A 193 16.66 2.77 -12.03
N MET A 194 15.52 2.34 -11.47
CA MET A 194 15.23 0.94 -11.18
C MET A 194 15.13 0.11 -12.48
N ILE A 195 14.48 0.63 -13.50
CA ILE A 195 14.40 -0.03 -14.81
C ILE A 195 15.80 -0.19 -15.42
N ALA A 196 16.61 0.87 -15.36
CA ALA A 196 18.00 0.82 -15.84
C ALA A 196 18.85 -0.20 -15.07
N GLU A 197 18.65 -0.32 -13.75
CA GLU A 197 19.36 -1.29 -12.90
C GLU A 197 18.89 -2.73 -13.15
N LEU A 198 17.61 -2.94 -13.44
CA LEU A 198 17.06 -4.23 -13.87
C LEU A 198 17.62 -4.68 -15.21
N GLY A 199 18.11 -3.78 -16.05
CA GLY A 199 18.65 -4.06 -17.38
C GLY A 199 17.59 -4.57 -18.37
N VAL A 200 16.37 -4.08 -18.26
CA VAL A 200 15.21 -4.44 -19.11
C VAL A 200 14.72 -3.22 -19.89
N ASP A 201 13.98 -3.44 -20.96
CA ASP A 201 13.38 -2.37 -21.72
C ASP A 201 12.19 -1.75 -20.96
N VAL A 202 12.02 -0.44 -21.06
CA VAL A 202 10.95 0.31 -20.34
C VAL A 202 9.57 -0.25 -20.68
N GLU A 203 9.36 -0.65 -21.92
CA GLU A 203 8.10 -1.17 -22.45
C GLU A 203 7.72 -2.53 -21.83
N ASP A 204 8.69 -3.27 -21.30
CA ASP A 204 8.46 -4.56 -20.69
C ASP A 204 8.11 -4.48 -19.19
N VAL A 205 8.23 -3.30 -18.56
CA VAL A 205 8.03 -3.10 -17.12
C VAL A 205 6.62 -2.61 -16.83
N SER A 206 5.89 -3.36 -16.01
CA SER A 206 4.64 -2.88 -15.43
C SER A 206 4.95 -1.97 -14.23
N VAL A 207 4.56 -0.70 -14.28
CA VAL A 207 4.70 0.25 -13.17
C VAL A 207 3.32 0.51 -12.57
N ILE A 208 3.08 -0.07 -11.40
CA ILE A 208 1.76 -0.08 -10.75
C ILE A 208 1.75 0.87 -9.58
N ALA A 209 0.91 1.91 -9.63
CA ALA A 209 0.65 2.76 -8.48
C ALA A 209 -0.47 2.17 -7.62
N THR A 210 -0.31 2.27 -6.30
CA THR A 210 -1.34 1.96 -5.29
C THR A 210 -1.26 2.97 -4.15
N GLY A 211 -2.10 2.80 -3.14
CA GLY A 211 -2.14 3.70 -1.99
C GLY A 211 -3.13 4.86 -2.13
N GLY A 212 -3.53 5.36 -0.98
CA GLY A 212 -4.64 6.34 -0.90
C GLY A 212 -4.30 7.74 -1.41
N LEU A 213 -3.01 8.06 -1.56
CA LEU A 213 -2.53 9.36 -2.04
C LEU A 213 -2.13 9.33 -3.52
N ALA A 214 -2.16 8.17 -4.17
CA ALA A 214 -1.83 8.04 -5.58
C ALA A 214 -2.60 9.02 -6.48
N PRO A 215 -3.93 9.19 -6.35
CA PRO A 215 -4.68 10.10 -7.24
C PRO A 215 -4.20 11.55 -7.28
N VAL A 216 -3.44 11.98 -6.25
CA VAL A 216 -2.94 13.35 -6.17
C VAL A 216 -1.84 13.64 -7.19
N VAL A 217 -1.04 12.63 -7.53
CA VAL A 217 0.16 12.78 -8.37
C VAL A 217 0.11 11.98 -9.67
N LEU A 218 -0.80 11.02 -9.79
CA LEU A 218 -0.89 10.11 -10.94
C LEU A 218 -0.86 10.80 -12.30
N ASN A 219 -1.62 11.88 -12.44
CA ASN A 219 -1.73 12.60 -13.73
C ASN A 219 -0.47 13.39 -14.09
N GLU A 220 0.48 13.50 -13.17
CA GLU A 220 1.75 14.21 -13.35
C GLU A 220 2.94 13.24 -13.47
N CYS A 221 2.71 11.92 -13.29
CA CYS A 221 3.72 10.87 -13.46
C CYS A 221 3.70 10.34 -14.89
N GLU A 222 4.87 10.25 -15.52
CA GLU A 222 5.05 9.68 -16.86
C GLU A 222 5.30 8.18 -16.83
N SER A 223 5.88 7.67 -15.75
CA SER A 223 6.32 6.27 -15.66
C SER A 223 5.22 5.30 -15.22
N ILE A 224 4.15 5.76 -14.59
CA ILE A 224 3.10 4.88 -14.07
C ILE A 224 2.22 4.37 -15.22
N THR A 225 2.16 3.05 -15.37
CA THR A 225 1.36 2.40 -16.42
C THR A 225 -0.04 2.01 -15.95
N THR A 226 -0.22 1.76 -14.65
CA THR A 226 -1.47 1.26 -14.08
C THR A 226 -1.71 1.82 -12.68
N TYR A 227 -2.96 2.14 -12.36
CA TYR A 227 -3.38 2.43 -10.98
C TYR A 227 -4.27 1.31 -10.47
N GLU A 228 -3.82 0.62 -9.42
CA GLU A 228 -4.56 -0.45 -8.76
C GLU A 228 -4.75 -0.13 -7.27
N PRO A 229 -5.87 0.49 -6.90
CA PRO A 229 -6.12 0.90 -5.52
C PRO A 229 -6.26 -0.27 -4.54
N TRP A 230 -6.55 -1.47 -5.05
CA TRP A 230 -6.82 -2.67 -4.26
C TRP A 230 -5.68 -3.68 -4.25
N LEU A 231 -4.52 -3.31 -4.78
CA LEU A 231 -3.38 -4.22 -4.94
C LEU A 231 -3.05 -4.99 -3.66
N THR A 232 -3.01 -4.31 -2.51
CA THR A 232 -2.75 -4.93 -1.21
C THR A 232 -3.84 -5.93 -0.83
N LEU A 233 -5.11 -5.64 -1.13
CA LEU A 233 -6.22 -6.54 -0.83
C LEU A 233 -6.14 -7.82 -1.67
N PHE A 234 -5.83 -7.69 -2.96
CA PHE A 234 -5.63 -8.85 -3.83
C PHE A 234 -4.46 -9.72 -3.38
N GLY A 235 -3.35 -9.09 -2.99
CA GLY A 235 -2.21 -9.82 -2.45
C GLY A 235 -2.53 -10.55 -1.14
N LEU A 236 -3.33 -9.94 -0.25
CA LEU A 236 -3.81 -10.59 0.97
C LEU A 236 -4.71 -11.80 0.67
N GLU A 237 -5.61 -11.71 -0.28
CA GLU A 237 -6.44 -12.83 -0.73
C GLU A 237 -5.58 -13.99 -1.26
N MET A 238 -4.55 -13.68 -2.07
CA MET A 238 -3.62 -14.70 -2.59
C MET A 238 -2.84 -15.39 -1.47
N VAL A 239 -2.37 -14.63 -0.46
CA VAL A 239 -1.70 -15.20 0.71
C VAL A 239 -2.66 -16.05 1.52
N PHE A 240 -3.90 -15.59 1.73
CA PHE A 240 -4.93 -16.36 2.43
C PHE A 240 -5.18 -17.69 1.73
N ALA A 241 -5.50 -17.69 0.45
CA ALA A 241 -5.77 -18.89 -0.33
C ALA A 241 -4.63 -19.93 -0.26
N ARG A 242 -3.37 -19.45 -0.17
CA ARG A 242 -2.19 -20.32 -0.09
C ARG A 242 -1.99 -20.95 1.29
N ASN A 243 -2.56 -20.39 2.35
CA ASN A 243 -2.32 -20.81 3.75
C ASN A 243 -3.56 -21.42 4.41
N SER A 244 -4.73 -21.36 3.76
CA SER A 244 -6.01 -21.83 4.31
C SER A 244 -6.43 -23.23 3.81
N GLY A 245 -5.55 -23.93 3.08
CA GLY A 245 -5.78 -25.28 2.56
C GLY A 245 -5.15 -26.36 3.40
#